data_f675d94d499b7a8f1df8cd0e81dfcd73
#
_entry.id   f675d94d499b7a8f1df8cd0e81dfcd73
#
_cell.length_a   1.000
_cell.length_b   1.000
_cell.length_c   1.000
_cell.angle_alpha   90.00
_cell.angle_beta   90.00
_cell.angle_gamma   90.00
#
_symmetry.space_group_name_H-M   'P 1'
#
loop_
_entity.id
_entity.type
_entity.pdbx_description
1 polymer ?
#
loop_
_entity_poly.entity_id
_entity_poly.type
_entity_poly.pdbx_seq_one_letter_code
_entity_poly.pdbx_strand_id
1 'polypeptide(L)'
;MQREKNNNFILDFTGVYDDEFAKEKTSLTWIDCTDITGCDMYVSDEAEKQIGERVDSVGIHGIHFIDSGNYHYVTKIMTDRIKEPFSLVVFDHHTDMQKPMIEGLTSCGDWVGKVIKDNPYICQLILVGPEKKDINAIGLRSNKLITYSAQEIRAEAMESKTNQIDLSVPVYISIDKDVLDESISETNWSQGHMKLGTLEHMLGIIIRNQKVLGIDICGECDT
;
A
#
# COMPACT_ATOMS: atom_id res chain seq x y z
N MET A 1 -2.02 25.71 13.85
CA MET A 1 -1.98 24.41 13.14
C MET A 1 -2.97 23.48 13.85
N GLN A 2 -4.15 23.24 13.27
CA GLN A 2 -5.02 22.18 13.78
C GLN A 2 -4.29 20.87 13.53
N ARG A 3 -4.16 20.02 14.56
CA ARG A 3 -3.73 18.64 14.35
C ARG A 3 -4.78 17.98 13.46
N GLU A 4 -4.37 17.51 12.28
CA GLU A 4 -5.22 16.65 11.47
C GLU A 4 -5.61 15.45 12.32
N LYS A 5 -6.91 15.17 12.37
CA LYS A 5 -7.46 14.12 13.23
C LYS A 5 -7.16 12.78 12.57
N ASN A 6 -6.43 11.90 13.24
CA ASN A 6 -6.27 10.52 12.80
C ASN A 6 -7.67 9.89 12.72
N ASN A 7 -7.99 9.35 11.56
CA ASN A 7 -9.25 8.69 11.31
C ASN A 7 -8.95 7.28 10.78
N ASN A 8 -9.04 6.29 11.64
CA ASN A 8 -8.85 4.90 11.23
C ASN A 8 -10.13 4.38 10.60
N PHE A 9 -10.04 3.71 9.46
CA PHE A 9 -11.22 3.20 8.77
C PHE A 9 -10.95 1.89 8.02
N ILE A 10 -12.05 1.25 7.65
CA ILE A 10 -12.12 0.08 6.78
C ILE A 10 -12.82 0.50 5.50
N LEU A 11 -12.28 0.11 4.35
CA LEU A 11 -12.96 0.06 3.05
C LEU A 11 -13.29 -1.40 2.79
N ASP A 12 -14.56 -1.75 2.92
CA ASP A 12 -15.06 -3.12 2.78
C ASP A 12 -15.73 -3.31 1.42
N PHE A 13 -15.07 -4.00 0.51
CA PHE A 13 -15.54 -4.25 -0.85
C PHE A 13 -16.21 -5.61 -1.01
N THR A 14 -15.80 -6.60 -0.21
CA THR A 14 -16.24 -7.99 -0.38
C THR A 14 -17.07 -8.51 0.80
N GLY A 15 -17.13 -7.77 1.89
CA GLY A 15 -17.72 -8.23 3.15
C GLY A 15 -16.80 -9.15 3.94
N VAL A 16 -15.48 -9.11 3.66
CA VAL A 16 -14.49 -9.98 4.30
C VAL A 16 -14.27 -9.65 5.78
N TYR A 17 -14.53 -8.43 6.19
CA TYR A 17 -14.42 -8.03 7.59
C TYR A 17 -15.69 -8.40 8.36
N ASP A 18 -15.53 -9.17 9.40
CA ASP A 18 -16.64 -9.61 10.24
C ASP A 18 -17.01 -8.59 11.34
N ASP A 19 -18.19 -8.80 11.91
CA ASP A 19 -18.70 -7.99 13.02
C ASP A 19 -17.79 -8.03 14.27
N GLU A 20 -17.01 -9.10 14.48
CA GLU A 20 -16.11 -9.23 15.62
C GLU A 20 -14.92 -8.30 15.48
N PHE A 21 -14.33 -8.23 14.27
CA PHE A 21 -13.26 -7.28 13.96
C PHE A 21 -13.72 -5.85 14.22
N ALA A 22 -14.93 -5.50 13.79
CA ALA A 22 -15.50 -4.17 14.01
C ALA A 22 -15.80 -3.87 15.50
N LYS A 23 -16.32 -4.85 16.23
CA LYS A 23 -16.67 -4.69 17.66
C LYS A 23 -15.46 -4.52 18.56
N GLU A 24 -14.37 -5.22 18.27
CA GLU A 24 -13.11 -5.08 19.01
C GLU A 24 -12.42 -3.74 18.75
N LYS A 25 -12.72 -3.08 17.62
CA LYS A 25 -12.08 -1.85 17.15
C LYS A 25 -13.06 -0.67 17.11
N THR A 26 -13.63 -0.33 18.25
CA THR A 26 -14.65 0.76 18.39
C THR A 26 -14.22 2.13 17.86
N SER A 27 -12.94 2.31 17.47
CA SER A 27 -12.40 3.54 16.90
C SER A 27 -12.31 3.54 15.38
N LEU A 28 -12.72 2.45 14.69
CA LEU A 28 -12.71 2.35 13.25
C LEU A 28 -14.01 2.88 12.63
N THR A 29 -13.89 3.66 11.57
CA THR A 29 -15.02 4.03 10.72
C THR A 29 -15.17 2.95 9.64
N TRP A 30 -16.34 2.32 9.56
CA TRP A 30 -16.63 1.35 8.51
C TRP A 30 -17.22 2.04 7.29
N ILE A 31 -16.62 1.81 6.14
CA ILE A 31 -17.06 2.34 4.84
C ILE A 31 -17.42 1.15 3.97
N ASP A 32 -18.72 0.91 3.83
CA ASP A 32 -19.26 -0.12 2.94
C ASP A 32 -18.98 0.29 1.49
N CYS A 33 -18.28 -0.54 0.75
CA CYS A 33 -17.95 -0.38 -0.66
C CYS A 33 -18.52 -1.53 -1.52
N THR A 34 -19.34 -2.41 -0.94
CA THR A 34 -19.90 -3.60 -1.63
C THR A 34 -20.85 -3.24 -2.78
N ASP A 35 -21.39 -2.02 -2.80
CA ASP A 35 -22.24 -1.50 -3.86
C ASP A 35 -21.47 -0.95 -5.08
N ILE A 36 -20.13 -0.80 -4.97
CA ILE A 36 -19.33 -0.26 -6.08
C ILE A 36 -19.02 -1.39 -7.08
N THR A 37 -19.45 -1.21 -8.31
CA THR A 37 -19.17 -2.15 -9.40
C THR A 37 -17.97 -1.67 -10.25
N GLY A 38 -17.25 -2.61 -10.89
CA GLY A 38 -16.11 -2.28 -11.75
C GLY A 38 -14.87 -1.86 -10.97
N CYS A 39 -14.68 -2.45 -9.77
CA CYS A 39 -13.57 -2.17 -8.87
C CYS A 39 -12.74 -3.41 -8.50
N ASP A 40 -13.14 -4.63 -8.90
CA ASP A 40 -12.38 -5.85 -8.61
C ASP A 40 -11.18 -5.97 -9.53
N MET A 41 -9.96 -6.09 -8.97
CA MET A 41 -8.65 -6.14 -9.63
C MET A 41 -8.33 -4.92 -10.52
N TYR A 42 -9.30 -4.36 -11.18
CA TYR A 42 -9.23 -3.18 -12.05
C TYR A 42 -10.26 -2.15 -11.61
N VAL A 43 -9.89 -0.89 -11.64
CA VAL A 43 -10.82 0.18 -11.29
C VAL A 43 -11.22 0.97 -12.54
N SER A 44 -12.53 1.04 -12.79
CA SER A 44 -13.10 1.94 -13.79
C SER A 44 -13.08 3.40 -13.28
N ASP A 45 -13.13 4.37 -14.19
CA ASP A 45 -13.16 5.80 -13.83
C ASP A 45 -14.31 6.14 -12.87
N GLU A 46 -15.47 5.51 -13.07
CA GLU A 46 -16.64 5.73 -12.21
C GLU A 46 -16.42 5.13 -10.80
N ALA A 47 -15.86 3.92 -10.72
CA ALA A 47 -15.54 3.29 -9.44
C ALA A 47 -14.41 4.06 -8.71
N GLU A 48 -13.35 4.49 -9.42
CA GLU A 48 -12.28 5.31 -8.85
C GLU A 48 -12.83 6.59 -8.23
N LYS A 49 -13.77 7.25 -8.90
CA LYS A 49 -14.45 8.44 -8.40
C LYS A 49 -15.27 8.14 -7.13
N GLN A 50 -16.08 7.07 -7.12
CA GLN A 50 -16.91 6.70 -5.96
C GLN A 50 -16.05 6.33 -4.76
N ILE A 51 -14.99 5.54 -4.94
CA ILE A 51 -14.03 5.22 -3.89
C ILE A 51 -13.38 6.51 -3.39
N GLY A 52 -12.99 7.38 -4.31
CA GLY A 52 -12.38 8.66 -4.00
C GLY A 52 -13.26 9.56 -3.13
N GLU A 53 -14.55 9.67 -3.43
CA GLU A 53 -15.51 10.44 -2.65
C GLU A 53 -15.68 9.89 -1.23
N ARG A 54 -15.64 8.56 -1.06
CA ARG A 54 -15.68 7.91 0.26
C ARG A 54 -14.42 8.20 1.07
N VAL A 55 -13.25 8.09 0.46
CA VAL A 55 -11.97 8.46 1.09
C VAL A 55 -11.95 9.94 1.47
N ASP A 56 -12.46 10.83 0.62
CA ASP A 56 -12.51 12.27 0.88
C ASP A 56 -13.35 12.61 2.12
N SER A 57 -14.35 11.79 2.45
CA SER A 57 -15.19 11.98 3.63
C SER A 57 -14.47 11.75 4.95
N VAL A 58 -13.41 10.95 4.96
CA VAL A 58 -12.64 10.53 6.15
C VAL A 58 -11.20 11.04 6.14
N GLY A 59 -10.65 11.36 4.98
CA GLY A 59 -9.25 11.74 4.80
C GLY A 59 -8.29 10.55 4.82
N ILE A 60 -6.99 10.83 4.70
CA ILE A 60 -5.95 9.80 4.54
C ILE A 60 -5.03 9.63 5.77
N HIS A 61 -5.31 10.35 6.86
CA HIS A 61 -4.49 10.29 8.08
C HIS A 61 -5.02 9.22 9.04
N GLY A 62 -4.20 8.26 9.36
CA GLY A 62 -4.55 7.15 10.25
C GLY A 62 -4.10 5.81 9.72
N ILE A 63 -4.75 4.75 10.19
CA ILE A 63 -4.55 3.37 9.73
C ILE A 63 -5.82 2.93 9.03
N HIS A 64 -5.68 2.44 7.81
CA HIS A 64 -6.77 2.08 6.92
C HIS A 64 -6.66 0.62 6.51
N PHE A 65 -7.75 -0.09 6.50
CA PHE A 65 -7.82 -1.47 6.03
C PHE A 65 -8.55 -1.50 4.70
N ILE A 66 -7.93 -2.12 3.69
CA ILE A 66 -8.41 -2.13 2.31
C ILE A 66 -8.58 -3.57 1.88
N ASP A 67 -9.52 -4.31 2.40
CA ASP A 67 -9.96 -5.61 1.86
C ASP A 67 -8.80 -6.50 1.32
N SER A 68 -9.04 -7.29 0.29
CA SER A 68 -8.06 -8.17 -0.34
C SER A 68 -7.03 -7.40 -1.21
N GLY A 69 -5.96 -8.08 -1.61
CA GLY A 69 -4.94 -7.53 -2.52
C GLY A 69 -5.50 -7.10 -3.89
N ASN A 70 -6.71 -7.56 -4.28
CA ASN A 70 -7.40 -7.08 -5.49
C ASN A 70 -7.64 -5.57 -5.47
N TYR A 71 -7.73 -4.96 -4.28
CA TYR A 71 -8.00 -3.54 -4.08
C TYR A 71 -6.76 -2.73 -3.72
N HIS A 72 -5.55 -3.30 -3.81
CA HIS A 72 -4.30 -2.60 -3.44
C HIS A 72 -4.12 -1.27 -4.20
N TYR A 73 -4.66 -1.12 -5.41
CA TYR A 73 -4.65 0.14 -6.17
C TYR A 73 -5.33 1.31 -5.44
N VAL A 74 -6.13 1.07 -4.39
CA VAL A 74 -6.75 2.13 -3.56
C VAL A 74 -5.68 3.00 -2.89
N THR A 75 -4.51 2.45 -2.62
CA THR A 75 -3.34 3.22 -2.15
C THR A 75 -2.99 4.37 -3.12
N LYS A 76 -3.10 4.14 -4.44
CA LYS A 76 -2.94 5.23 -5.42
C LYS A 76 -4.01 6.31 -5.22
N ILE A 77 -5.27 5.90 -5.06
CA ILE A 77 -6.38 6.85 -4.84
C ILE A 77 -6.13 7.69 -3.58
N MET A 78 -5.61 7.09 -2.50
CA MET A 78 -5.26 7.80 -1.26
C MET A 78 -4.06 8.73 -1.46
N THR A 79 -2.99 8.25 -2.08
CA THR A 79 -1.77 9.04 -2.28
C THR A 79 -1.95 10.19 -3.28
N ASP A 80 -2.91 10.12 -4.20
CA ASP A 80 -3.27 11.22 -5.09
C ASP A 80 -3.88 12.43 -4.33
N ARG A 81 -4.28 12.22 -3.08
CA ARG A 81 -4.77 13.28 -2.19
C ARG A 81 -3.68 14.02 -1.43
N ILE A 82 -2.47 13.50 -1.43
CA ILE A 82 -1.30 14.16 -0.85
C ILE A 82 -0.88 15.30 -1.76
N LYS A 83 -0.81 16.52 -1.20
CA LYS A 83 -0.46 17.75 -1.94
C LYS A 83 0.82 18.39 -1.42
N GLU A 84 1.65 17.65 -0.75
CA GLU A 84 3.00 18.03 -0.30
C GLU A 84 4.01 16.95 -0.75
N PRO A 85 5.31 17.29 -0.91
CA PRO A 85 6.33 16.28 -1.20
C PRO A 85 6.30 15.14 -0.18
N PHE A 86 6.31 13.88 -0.66
CA PHE A 86 6.24 12.71 0.20
C PHE A 86 7.02 11.52 -0.34
N SER A 87 7.30 10.57 0.56
CA SER A 87 7.81 9.24 0.26
C SER A 87 6.68 8.23 0.33
N LEU A 88 6.68 7.24 -0.56
CA LEU A 88 5.81 6.07 -0.46
C LEU A 88 6.67 4.84 -0.15
N VAL A 89 6.34 4.13 0.92
CA VAL A 89 6.92 2.82 1.24
C VAL A 89 5.87 1.76 1.02
N VAL A 90 6.18 0.78 0.17
CA VAL A 90 5.29 -0.34 -0.15
C VAL A 90 5.96 -1.63 0.29
N PHE A 91 5.30 -2.35 1.20
CA PHE A 91 5.64 -3.72 1.58
C PHE A 91 4.72 -4.67 0.82
N ASP A 92 5.29 -5.50 -0.05
CA ASP A 92 4.53 -6.32 -0.98
C ASP A 92 5.41 -7.47 -1.49
N HIS A 93 4.84 -8.62 -1.76
CA HIS A 93 5.52 -9.70 -2.47
C HIS A 93 5.63 -9.39 -3.98
N HIS A 94 4.68 -8.63 -4.52
CA HIS A 94 4.62 -8.24 -5.92
C HIS A 94 5.27 -6.86 -6.14
N THR A 95 5.50 -6.51 -7.39
CA THR A 95 6.07 -5.18 -7.70
C THR A 95 5.01 -4.13 -7.96
N ASP A 96 3.82 -4.56 -8.36
CA ASP A 96 2.70 -3.73 -8.80
C ASP A 96 3.09 -2.65 -9.83
N MET A 97 4.10 -3.01 -10.64
CA MET A 97 4.65 -2.20 -11.73
C MET A 97 4.59 -2.93 -13.07
N GLN A 98 3.61 -3.82 -13.22
CA GLN A 98 3.36 -4.54 -14.46
C GLN A 98 2.92 -3.59 -15.58
N LYS A 99 3.06 -4.02 -16.83
CA LYS A 99 2.44 -3.30 -17.93
C LYS A 99 0.92 -3.39 -17.78
N PRO A 100 0.19 -2.28 -17.95
CA PRO A 100 -1.27 -2.31 -17.97
C PRO A 100 -1.78 -3.34 -18.98
N MET A 101 -2.62 -4.26 -18.53
CA MET A 101 -3.27 -5.22 -19.44
C MET A 101 -4.47 -4.58 -20.18
N ILE A 102 -5.11 -3.60 -19.52
CA ILE A 102 -6.20 -2.81 -20.09
C ILE A 102 -5.74 -1.36 -20.10
N GLU A 103 -5.59 -0.79 -21.31
CA GLU A 103 -5.15 0.59 -21.45
C GLU A 103 -6.18 1.54 -20.84
N GLY A 104 -5.71 2.51 -20.07
CA GLY A 104 -6.54 3.51 -19.41
C GLY A 104 -7.02 3.13 -18.00
N LEU A 105 -7.14 1.84 -17.66
CA LEU A 105 -7.55 1.43 -16.32
C LEU A 105 -6.35 1.25 -15.38
N THR A 106 -6.57 1.48 -14.09
CA THR A 106 -5.62 1.10 -13.02
C THR A 106 -5.98 -0.27 -12.48
N SER A 107 -4.97 -1.08 -12.17
CA SER A 107 -5.13 -2.41 -11.58
C SER A 107 -4.31 -2.57 -10.30
N CYS A 108 -4.62 -3.63 -9.53
CA CYS A 108 -3.81 -4.01 -8.38
C CYS A 108 -2.35 -4.31 -8.78
N GLY A 109 -2.08 -4.78 -10.00
CA GLY A 109 -0.73 -5.12 -10.45
C GLY A 109 0.04 -3.98 -11.15
N ASP A 110 -0.52 -2.79 -11.36
CA ASP A 110 0.15 -1.69 -12.08
C ASP A 110 0.15 -0.33 -11.39
N TRP A 111 -0.52 -0.20 -10.26
CA TRP A 111 -0.76 1.07 -9.58
C TRP A 111 0.53 1.76 -9.08
N VAL A 112 1.51 1.00 -8.60
CA VAL A 112 2.81 1.54 -8.14
C VAL A 112 3.53 2.25 -9.27
N GLY A 113 3.53 1.64 -10.47
CA GLY A 113 4.11 2.25 -11.67
C GLY A 113 3.42 3.56 -12.06
N LYS A 114 2.11 3.67 -11.85
CA LYS A 114 1.34 4.90 -12.11
C LYS A 114 1.63 5.98 -11.09
N VAL A 115 1.70 5.64 -9.80
CA VAL A 115 2.07 6.61 -8.75
C VAL A 115 3.42 7.26 -9.07
N ILE A 116 4.45 6.46 -9.36
CA ILE A 116 5.79 7.00 -9.61
C ILE A 116 5.87 7.87 -10.87
N LYS A 117 5.02 7.57 -11.86
CA LYS A 117 4.97 8.29 -13.14
C LYS A 117 4.12 9.56 -13.08
N ASP A 118 2.95 9.47 -12.47
CA ASP A 118 1.89 10.45 -12.66
C ASP A 118 1.68 11.35 -11.44
N ASN A 119 2.09 10.94 -10.21
CA ASN A 119 1.95 11.76 -9.03
C ASN A 119 3.09 12.80 -8.94
N PRO A 120 2.77 14.12 -9.01
CA PRO A 120 3.79 15.17 -9.01
C PRO A 120 4.48 15.36 -7.66
N TYR A 121 3.90 14.87 -6.56
CA TYR A 121 4.41 15.07 -5.21
C TYR A 121 5.27 13.90 -4.72
N ILE A 122 5.30 12.77 -5.41
CA ILE A 122 6.17 11.65 -5.03
C ILE A 122 7.64 12.01 -5.19
N CYS A 123 8.42 12.01 -4.11
CA CYS A 123 9.85 12.25 -4.12
C CYS A 123 10.64 10.96 -4.26
N GLN A 124 10.22 9.93 -3.55
CA GLN A 124 10.82 8.60 -3.58
C GLN A 124 9.78 7.53 -3.30
N LEU A 125 9.96 6.37 -3.90
CA LEU A 125 9.17 5.16 -3.71
C LEU A 125 10.11 4.05 -3.29
N ILE A 126 9.87 3.48 -2.12
CA ILE A 126 10.64 2.39 -1.55
C ILE A 126 9.79 1.12 -1.62
N LEU A 127 10.18 0.20 -2.47
CA LEU A 127 9.50 -1.09 -2.65
C LEU A 127 10.27 -2.18 -1.90
N VAL A 128 9.59 -2.88 -1.00
CA VAL A 128 10.19 -3.82 -0.04
C VAL A 128 9.47 -5.17 -0.12
N GLY A 129 10.19 -6.22 -0.47
CA GLY A 129 9.65 -7.59 -0.42
C GLY A 129 9.68 -8.40 -1.69
N PRO A 130 9.54 -7.82 -2.91
CA PRO A 130 9.50 -8.62 -4.13
C PRO A 130 10.78 -9.43 -4.34
N GLU A 131 10.65 -10.52 -5.07
CA GLU A 131 11.81 -11.31 -5.48
C GLU A 131 12.72 -10.51 -6.43
N LYS A 132 14.04 -10.70 -6.32
CA LYS A 132 15.01 -9.99 -7.15
C LYS A 132 14.77 -10.13 -8.66
N LYS A 133 14.24 -11.30 -9.09
CA LYS A 133 13.89 -11.54 -10.50
C LYS A 133 12.79 -10.60 -10.98
N ASP A 134 11.79 -10.35 -10.13
CA ASP A 134 10.62 -9.52 -10.47
C ASP A 134 11.00 -8.03 -10.44
N ILE A 135 11.85 -7.61 -9.49
CA ILE A 135 12.45 -6.27 -9.50
C ILE A 135 13.25 -6.03 -10.78
N ASN A 136 14.05 -7.01 -11.22
CA ASN A 136 14.83 -6.91 -12.46
C ASN A 136 13.95 -6.86 -13.72
N ALA A 137 12.72 -7.37 -13.65
CA ALA A 137 11.75 -7.34 -14.75
C ALA A 137 10.98 -6.01 -14.84
N ILE A 138 11.11 -5.12 -13.86
CA ILE A 138 10.49 -3.78 -13.90
C ILE A 138 11.00 -3.02 -15.12
N GLY A 139 10.07 -2.71 -16.03
CA GLY A 139 10.40 -1.97 -17.26
C GLY A 139 10.59 -0.45 -17.04
N LEU A 140 10.15 0.07 -15.90
CA LEU A 140 10.26 1.48 -15.55
C LEU A 140 11.61 1.77 -14.89
N ARG A 141 12.32 2.77 -15.43
CA ARG A 141 13.52 3.32 -14.79
C ARG A 141 13.20 4.68 -14.21
N SER A 142 13.42 4.83 -12.91
CA SER A 142 13.25 6.10 -12.21
C SER A 142 14.30 6.25 -11.12
N ASN A 143 14.86 7.44 -10.97
CA ASN A 143 15.74 7.78 -9.86
C ASN A 143 14.99 7.93 -8.52
N LYS A 144 13.66 7.91 -8.57
CA LYS A 144 12.80 7.93 -7.38
C LYS A 144 12.59 6.53 -6.79
N LEU A 145 12.89 5.46 -7.56
CA LEU A 145 12.62 4.08 -7.15
C LEU A 145 13.81 3.47 -6.41
N ILE A 146 13.58 3.07 -5.17
CA ILE A 146 14.50 2.31 -4.33
C ILE A 146 13.85 0.95 -4.04
N THR A 147 14.56 -0.15 -4.23
CA THR A 147 14.00 -1.49 -4.04
C THR A 147 14.83 -2.31 -3.06
N TYR A 148 14.15 -3.06 -2.22
CA TYR A 148 14.74 -4.07 -1.34
C TYR A 148 14.10 -5.43 -1.64
N SER A 149 14.84 -6.30 -2.29
CA SER A 149 14.35 -7.64 -2.61
C SER A 149 14.24 -8.52 -1.37
N ALA A 150 13.38 -9.53 -1.44
CA ALA A 150 13.27 -10.56 -0.42
C ALA A 150 14.65 -11.21 -0.11
N GLN A 151 15.51 -11.37 -1.12
CA GLN A 151 16.87 -11.90 -0.94
C GLN A 151 17.76 -10.96 -0.14
N GLU A 152 17.72 -9.64 -0.42
CA GLU A 152 18.52 -8.64 0.32
C GLU A 152 18.06 -8.55 1.77
N ILE A 153 16.75 -8.64 2.02
CA ILE A 153 16.19 -8.62 3.38
C ILE A 153 16.64 -9.85 4.16
N ARG A 154 16.53 -11.05 3.58
CA ARG A 154 16.99 -12.29 4.21
C ARG A 154 18.49 -12.31 4.50
N ALA A 155 19.27 -11.67 3.65
CA ALA A 155 20.73 -11.57 3.80
C ALA A 155 21.18 -10.41 4.70
N GLU A 156 20.24 -9.62 5.25
CA GLU A 156 20.53 -8.41 6.02
C GLU A 156 21.41 -7.39 5.27
N ALA A 157 21.35 -7.39 3.93
CA ALA A 157 22.23 -6.64 3.03
C ALA A 157 21.60 -5.31 2.56
N MET A 158 20.86 -4.61 3.43
CA MET A 158 20.11 -3.39 3.08
C MET A 158 20.92 -2.10 3.22
N GLU A 159 22.01 -2.11 3.96
CA GLU A 159 22.76 -0.90 4.37
C GLU A 159 23.22 -0.02 3.19
N SER A 160 23.60 -0.63 2.06
CA SER A 160 24.15 0.11 0.91
C SER A 160 23.14 1.05 0.24
N LYS A 161 21.84 0.81 0.41
CA LYS A 161 20.76 1.61 -0.18
C LYS A 161 20.09 2.54 0.82
N THR A 162 20.19 2.25 2.12
CA THR A 162 19.52 3.04 3.17
C THR A 162 20.00 4.51 3.17
N ASN A 163 21.26 4.76 2.84
CA ASN A 163 21.79 6.12 2.71
C ASN A 163 21.21 6.93 1.55
N GLN A 164 20.44 6.30 0.66
CA GLN A 164 19.77 6.98 -0.45
C GLN A 164 18.36 7.48 -0.08
N ILE A 165 17.84 7.06 1.08
CA ILE A 165 16.50 7.42 1.53
C ILE A 165 16.56 8.81 2.19
N ASP A 166 15.76 9.73 1.67
CA ASP A 166 15.55 11.04 2.29
C ASP A 166 14.49 10.92 3.39
N LEU A 167 14.94 10.96 4.64
CA LEU A 167 14.08 10.90 5.82
C LEU A 167 13.42 12.25 6.18
N SER A 168 13.78 13.33 5.48
CA SER A 168 13.25 14.66 5.76
C SER A 168 11.83 14.89 5.22
N VAL A 169 11.41 14.11 4.23
CA VAL A 169 10.06 14.18 3.68
C VAL A 169 9.08 13.28 4.44
N PRO A 170 7.80 13.66 4.57
CA PRO A 170 6.78 12.80 5.15
C PRO A 170 6.64 11.48 4.37
N VAL A 171 6.13 10.45 5.03
CA VAL A 171 5.97 9.12 4.45
C VAL A 171 4.52 8.64 4.50
N TYR A 172 4.05 8.05 3.42
CA TYR A 172 2.87 7.19 3.37
C TYR A 172 3.33 5.74 3.30
N ILE A 173 2.69 4.85 4.05
CA ILE A 173 3.07 3.43 4.13
C ILE A 173 1.92 2.58 3.61
N SER A 174 2.21 1.68 2.69
CA SER A 174 1.26 0.68 2.19
C SER A 174 1.80 -0.71 2.47
N ILE A 175 0.95 -1.59 2.97
CA ILE A 175 1.30 -2.96 3.36
C ILE A 175 0.31 -3.91 2.69
N ASP A 176 0.79 -4.74 1.74
CA ASP A 176 0.08 -5.95 1.37
C ASP A 176 0.54 -7.09 2.27
N LYS A 177 -0.40 -7.78 2.91
CA LYS A 177 -0.10 -8.89 3.82
C LYS A 177 0.56 -10.07 3.10
N ASP A 178 0.48 -10.13 1.77
CA ASP A 178 1.13 -11.16 0.99
C ASP A 178 2.68 -11.10 1.02
N VAL A 179 3.26 -9.98 1.48
CA VAL A 179 4.70 -9.89 1.77
C VAL A 179 5.14 -10.87 2.86
N LEU A 180 4.21 -11.25 3.75
CA LEU A 180 4.46 -12.11 4.90
C LEU A 180 4.50 -13.59 4.48
N ASP A 181 5.08 -14.40 5.36
CA ASP A 181 5.07 -15.85 5.25
C ASP A 181 3.64 -16.41 5.47
N GLU A 182 3.24 -17.41 4.69
CA GLU A 182 1.91 -18.04 4.74
C GLU A 182 1.55 -18.56 6.15
N SER A 183 2.54 -18.88 6.98
CA SER A 183 2.29 -19.28 8.37
C SER A 183 1.83 -18.15 9.28
N ILE A 184 1.88 -16.90 8.82
CA ILE A 184 1.53 -15.69 9.58
C ILE A 184 0.17 -15.15 9.12
N SER A 185 -0.04 -15.08 7.82
CA SER A 185 -1.25 -14.54 7.21
C SER A 185 -1.54 -15.30 5.92
N GLU A 186 -2.76 -15.74 5.70
CA GLU A 186 -3.23 -16.26 4.43
C GLU A 186 -3.82 -15.12 3.59
N THR A 187 -3.52 -15.11 2.29
CA THR A 187 -4.02 -14.12 1.33
C THR A 187 -4.48 -14.80 0.03
N ASN A 188 -5.23 -14.10 -0.81
CA ASN A 188 -5.69 -14.62 -2.10
C ASN A 188 -4.60 -14.63 -3.19
N TRP A 189 -3.42 -14.08 -2.91
CA TRP A 189 -2.31 -13.97 -3.86
C TRP A 189 -1.12 -14.84 -3.42
N SER A 190 -0.17 -15.07 -4.33
CA SER A 190 1.09 -15.72 -3.99
C SER A 190 1.85 -14.89 -2.96
N GLN A 191 2.43 -15.58 -1.96
CA GLN A 191 2.99 -14.92 -0.79
C GLN A 191 4.51 -14.94 -0.76
N GLY A 192 5.04 -13.97 -0.06
CA GLY A 192 6.45 -13.87 0.28
C GLY A 192 6.82 -14.72 1.50
N HIS A 193 7.96 -14.39 2.09
CA HIS A 193 8.49 -15.12 3.25
C HIS A 193 9.00 -14.16 4.33
N MET A 194 8.49 -12.93 4.37
CA MET A 194 8.90 -11.98 5.39
C MET A 194 8.32 -12.39 6.75
N LYS A 195 9.17 -12.38 7.76
CA LYS A 195 8.72 -12.64 9.15
C LYS A 195 8.03 -11.38 9.69
N LEU A 196 7.00 -11.56 10.50
CA LEU A 196 6.28 -10.45 11.14
C LEU A 196 7.23 -9.53 11.91
N GLY A 197 8.13 -10.09 12.71
CA GLY A 197 9.13 -9.30 13.45
C GLY A 197 10.06 -8.47 12.58
N THR A 198 10.32 -8.89 11.33
CA THR A 198 11.09 -8.08 10.36
C THR A 198 10.28 -6.88 9.89
N LEU A 199 9.00 -7.09 9.53
CA LEU A 199 8.08 -6.01 9.17
C LEU A 199 7.91 -5.01 10.32
N GLU A 200 7.64 -5.49 11.53
CA GLU A 200 7.50 -4.65 12.74
C GLU A 200 8.75 -3.82 13.01
N HIS A 201 9.94 -4.41 12.85
CA HIS A 201 11.21 -3.71 13.03
C HIS A 201 11.37 -2.57 12.02
N MET A 202 11.10 -2.84 10.73
CA MET A 202 11.18 -1.84 9.66
C MET A 202 10.17 -0.72 9.87
N LEU A 203 8.91 -1.05 10.16
CA LEU A 203 7.87 -0.07 10.49
C LEU A 203 8.27 0.79 11.70
N GLY A 204 8.81 0.16 12.74
CA GLY A 204 9.29 0.87 13.93
C GLY A 204 10.42 1.85 13.63
N ILE A 205 11.31 1.56 12.67
CA ILE A 205 12.33 2.51 12.21
C ILE A 205 11.68 3.69 11.46
N ILE A 206 10.78 3.42 10.53
CA ILE A 206 10.12 4.46 9.72
C ILE A 206 9.33 5.40 10.61
N ILE A 207 8.45 4.86 11.47
CA ILE A 207 7.55 5.65 12.34
C ILE A 207 8.33 6.52 13.33
N ARG A 208 9.50 6.08 13.78
CA ARG A 208 10.34 6.89 14.70
C ARG A 208 11.11 8.00 14.01
N ASN A 209 11.37 7.89 12.71
CA ASN A 209 12.28 8.80 12.01
C ASN A 209 11.60 9.72 10.99
N GLN A 210 10.34 9.45 10.62
CA GLN A 210 9.61 10.26 9.64
C GLN A 210 8.20 10.63 10.13
N LYS A 211 7.67 11.74 9.64
CA LYS A 211 6.25 12.09 9.80
C LYS A 211 5.44 11.14 8.92
N VAL A 212 4.62 10.27 9.54
CA VAL A 212 3.71 9.39 8.82
C VAL A 212 2.43 10.14 8.45
N LEU A 213 2.07 10.12 7.16
CA LEU A 213 0.84 10.73 6.64
C LEU A 213 -0.36 9.80 6.78
N GLY A 214 -0.15 8.51 6.58
CA GLY A 214 -1.14 7.45 6.71
C GLY A 214 -0.50 6.09 6.49
N ILE A 215 -1.21 5.05 6.88
CA ILE A 215 -0.83 3.64 6.68
C ILE A 215 -2.05 2.93 6.14
N ASP A 216 -1.92 2.23 5.03
CA ASP A 216 -2.94 1.27 4.60
C ASP A 216 -2.43 -0.17 4.65
N ILE A 217 -3.37 -1.09 4.78
CA ILE A 217 -3.13 -2.52 4.90
C ILE A 217 -4.18 -3.23 4.05
N CYS A 218 -3.75 -4.04 3.10
CA CYS A 218 -4.62 -4.92 2.31
C CYS A 218 -4.15 -6.37 2.39
N GLY A 219 -4.79 -7.27 1.65
CA GLY A 219 -4.45 -8.67 1.59
C GLY A 219 -5.28 -9.52 2.54
N GLU A 220 -6.55 -9.15 2.79
CA GLU A 220 -7.51 -10.06 3.42
C GLU A 220 -7.79 -11.25 2.49
N CYS A 221 -8.12 -12.40 3.07
CA CYS A 221 -8.46 -13.62 2.32
C CYS A 221 -9.95 -13.90 2.50
N ASP A 222 -10.66 -14.12 1.40
CA ASP A 222 -12.00 -14.71 1.43
C ASP A 222 -11.87 -16.19 1.79
N THR A 223 -12.34 -16.57 2.97
CA THR A 223 -12.36 -17.98 3.45
C THR A 223 -13.49 -18.79 2.85
#